data_dc2835158adad6d7599adbcd36e8fab0
#
_entry.id   dc2835158adad6d7599adbcd36e8fab0
#
_cell.length_a   1.000
_cell.length_b   1.000
_cell.length_c   1.000
_cell.angle_alpha   90.00
_cell.angle_beta   90.00
_cell.angle_gamma   90.00
#
_symmetry.space_group_name_H-M   'P 1'
#
loop_
_entity.id
_entity.type
_entity.pdbx_description
1 polymer ?
#
loop_
_entity_poly.entity_id
_entity_poly.type
_entity_poly.pdbx_seq_one_letter_code
_entity_poly.pdbx_strand_id
1 'polypeptide(L)'
;MILAAVANGGSLDDVSKGVDFFHQLKQAGNYVPIIGTAATVKAGTTPVLFEWDYLSTSHGKDISGWKIFVPANATIGGYYAQAVNKDAPHPASARLWEEYLYSDEGQNLWLKGGARPVRQAAMEKSGKIDSAAAAALPKITGTPQFPTQDQQTKAGDYVAANWSKAVS
;
A
#
# COMPACT_ATOMS: atom_id res chain seq x y z
N MET A 1 -0.48 5.86 8.07
CA MET A 1 -1.15 6.82 8.98
C MET A 1 -2.57 7.16 8.51
N ILE A 2 -2.79 7.65 7.30
CA ILE A 2 -4.12 8.05 6.79
C ILE A 2 -5.17 6.93 6.96
N LEU A 3 -4.84 5.67 6.61
CA LEU A 3 -5.73 4.53 6.82
C LEU A 3 -6.16 4.41 8.29
N ALA A 4 -5.21 4.49 9.22
CA ALA A 4 -5.51 4.40 10.65
C ALA A 4 -6.40 5.56 11.12
N ALA A 5 -6.20 6.77 10.58
CA ALA A 5 -7.05 7.91 10.88
C ALA A 5 -8.49 7.68 10.41
N VAL A 6 -8.68 7.34 9.14
CA VAL A 6 -10.01 7.10 8.56
C VAL A 6 -10.73 5.95 9.29
N ALA A 7 -10.01 4.88 9.63
CA ALA A 7 -10.58 3.75 10.36
C ALA A 7 -11.07 4.10 11.77
N ASN A 8 -10.51 5.15 12.38
CA ASN A 8 -10.81 5.59 13.74
C ASN A 8 -11.58 6.93 13.80
N GLY A 9 -12.31 7.27 12.74
CA GLY A 9 -13.18 8.46 12.70
C GLY A 9 -12.46 9.77 12.39
N GLY A 10 -11.23 9.72 11.89
CA GLY A 10 -10.54 10.84 11.23
C GLY A 10 -10.91 10.93 9.75
N SER A 11 -10.10 11.65 8.98
CA SER A 11 -10.35 11.86 7.55
C SER A 11 -9.03 11.92 6.77
N LEU A 12 -9.12 12.15 5.45
CA LEU A 12 -7.94 12.43 4.62
C LEU A 12 -7.28 13.77 4.99
N ASP A 13 -8.03 14.69 5.56
CA ASP A 13 -7.58 16.04 5.94
C ASP A 13 -7.14 16.13 7.42
N ASP A 14 -7.53 15.16 8.25
CA ASP A 14 -7.17 15.08 9.67
C ASP A 14 -6.73 13.68 10.06
N VAL A 15 -5.42 13.53 10.27
CA VAL A 15 -4.79 12.26 10.64
C VAL A 15 -4.53 12.12 12.14
N SER A 16 -5.02 13.05 12.98
CA SER A 16 -4.84 13.04 14.43
C SER A 16 -5.31 11.73 15.06
N LYS A 17 -6.50 11.25 14.66
CA LYS A 17 -7.06 9.97 15.11
C LYS A 17 -6.20 8.75 14.78
N GLY A 18 -5.40 8.83 13.72
CA GLY A 18 -4.43 7.78 13.39
C GLY A 18 -3.24 7.79 14.35
N VAL A 19 -2.74 8.96 14.73
CA VAL A 19 -1.67 9.10 15.73
C VAL A 19 -2.18 8.65 17.12
N ASP A 20 -3.40 9.07 17.51
CA ASP A 20 -4.05 8.64 18.76
C ASP A 20 -4.19 7.10 18.82
N PHE A 21 -4.56 6.46 17.72
CA PHE A 21 -4.66 5.00 17.64
C PHE A 21 -3.31 4.32 17.93
N PHE A 22 -2.23 4.79 17.33
CA PHE A 22 -0.90 4.22 17.60
C PHE A 22 -0.40 4.53 19.00
N HIS A 23 -0.75 5.69 19.56
CA HIS A 23 -0.50 5.99 20.97
C HIS A 23 -1.19 4.98 21.90
N GLN A 24 -2.47 4.67 21.65
CA GLN A 24 -3.20 3.65 22.40
C GLN A 24 -2.58 2.26 22.28
N LEU A 25 -2.13 1.87 21.07
CA LEU A 25 -1.41 0.62 20.86
C LEU A 25 -0.11 0.58 21.67
N LYS A 26 0.62 1.69 21.73
CA LYS A 26 1.86 1.80 22.52
C LYS A 26 1.55 1.65 24.01
N GLN A 27 0.54 2.35 24.53
CA GLN A 27 0.14 2.25 25.93
C GLN A 27 -0.32 0.83 26.31
N ALA A 28 -0.97 0.13 25.40
CA ALA A 28 -1.40 -1.26 25.58
C ALA A 28 -0.25 -2.29 25.43
N GLY A 29 0.98 -1.86 25.14
CA GLY A 29 2.12 -2.76 24.91
C GLY A 29 2.08 -3.52 23.59
N ASN A 30 1.19 -3.12 22.67
CA ASN A 30 0.95 -3.82 21.39
C ASN A 30 1.64 -3.16 20.19
N TYR A 31 2.41 -2.10 20.40
CA TYR A 31 3.15 -1.43 19.33
C TYR A 31 4.59 -1.91 19.28
N VAL A 32 4.99 -2.46 18.13
CA VAL A 32 6.36 -2.89 17.85
C VAL A 32 7.00 -1.92 16.85
N PRO A 33 7.98 -1.11 17.25
CA PRO A 33 8.55 -0.01 16.44
C PRO A 33 9.59 -0.50 15.42
N ILE A 34 9.27 -1.53 14.64
CA ILE A 34 10.13 -2.07 13.60
C ILE A 34 9.34 -2.22 12.30
N ILE A 35 10.06 -2.18 11.18
CA ILE A 35 9.49 -2.54 9.88
C ILE A 35 9.33 -4.06 9.85
N GLY A 36 8.09 -4.53 9.68
CA GLY A 36 7.80 -5.96 9.58
C GLY A 36 8.35 -6.56 8.29
N THR A 37 8.81 -7.78 8.41
CA THR A 37 9.33 -8.60 7.30
C THR A 37 8.80 -10.03 7.44
N ALA A 38 8.92 -10.85 6.38
CA ALA A 38 8.59 -12.27 6.47
C ALA A 38 9.36 -12.97 7.60
N ALA A 39 10.61 -12.58 7.85
CA ALA A 39 11.43 -13.14 8.94
C ALA A 39 10.87 -12.78 10.33
N THR A 40 10.49 -11.51 10.55
CA THR A 40 9.94 -11.09 11.85
C THR A 40 8.54 -11.65 12.12
N VAL A 41 7.75 -11.87 11.05
CA VAL A 41 6.46 -12.56 11.17
C VAL A 41 6.65 -14.03 11.53
N LYS A 42 7.55 -14.75 10.83
CA LYS A 42 7.89 -16.16 11.14
C LYS A 42 8.43 -16.33 12.57
N ALA A 43 9.21 -15.37 13.05
CA ALA A 43 9.72 -15.35 14.42
C ALA A 43 8.66 -15.00 15.48
N GLY A 44 7.44 -14.61 15.06
CA GLY A 44 6.37 -14.16 15.97
C GLY A 44 6.60 -12.77 16.57
N THR A 45 7.63 -12.04 16.11
CA THR A 45 7.93 -10.68 16.61
C THR A 45 6.93 -9.66 16.11
N THR A 46 6.43 -9.81 14.86
CA THR A 46 5.43 -8.92 14.25
C THR A 46 4.27 -9.74 13.68
N PRO A 47 3.38 -10.26 14.53
CA PRO A 47 2.28 -11.12 14.10
C PRO A 47 1.19 -10.36 13.31
N VAL A 48 1.16 -9.03 13.40
CA VAL A 48 0.27 -8.15 12.66
C VAL A 48 1.09 -7.04 12.01
N LEU A 49 0.86 -6.80 10.70
CA LEU A 49 1.51 -5.73 9.95
C LEU A 49 0.48 -4.75 9.40
N PHE A 50 0.84 -3.46 9.43
CA PHE A 50 0.15 -2.39 8.70
C PHE A 50 1.01 -2.00 7.50
N GLU A 51 0.62 -2.47 6.33
CA GLU A 51 1.40 -2.28 5.10
C GLU A 51 0.51 -2.29 3.86
N TRP A 52 1.08 -2.10 2.69
CA TRP A 52 0.38 -2.27 1.43
C TRP A 52 0.02 -3.73 1.21
N ASP A 53 -1.13 -3.99 0.63
CA ASP A 53 -1.64 -5.35 0.39
C ASP A 53 -0.73 -6.18 -0.52
N TYR A 54 -0.05 -5.58 -1.49
CA TYR A 54 0.92 -6.28 -2.33
C TYR A 54 2.18 -6.73 -1.55
N LEU A 55 2.63 -5.96 -0.55
CA LEU A 55 3.71 -6.37 0.33
C LEU A 55 3.28 -7.53 1.20
N SER A 56 2.08 -7.45 1.79
CA SER A 56 1.50 -8.51 2.59
C SER A 56 1.30 -9.79 1.79
N THR A 57 0.89 -9.67 0.52
CA THR A 57 0.80 -10.81 -0.41
C THR A 57 2.16 -11.46 -0.63
N SER A 58 3.21 -10.65 -0.79
CA SER A 58 4.58 -11.17 -0.93
C SER A 58 5.06 -11.88 0.33
N HIS A 59 4.83 -11.29 1.51
CA HIS A 59 5.19 -11.91 2.80
C HIS A 59 4.45 -13.22 3.04
N GLY A 60 3.18 -13.28 2.64
CA GLY A 60 2.31 -14.43 2.86
C GLY A 60 2.65 -15.68 2.06
N LYS A 61 3.44 -15.55 0.98
CA LYS A 61 3.80 -16.71 0.11
C LYS A 61 4.45 -17.85 0.88
N ASP A 62 5.23 -17.53 1.92
CA ASP A 62 6.02 -18.49 2.69
C ASP A 62 5.56 -18.62 4.15
N ILE A 63 4.39 -18.09 4.51
CA ILE A 63 3.90 -18.07 5.88
C ILE A 63 2.52 -18.75 5.96
N SER A 64 2.50 -19.98 6.48
CA SER A 64 1.26 -20.71 6.68
C SER A 64 0.32 -19.95 7.64
N GLY A 65 -0.96 -19.87 7.26
CA GLY A 65 -1.97 -19.19 8.07
C GLY A 65 -1.99 -17.66 7.97
N TRP A 66 -1.12 -17.06 7.15
CA TRP A 66 -1.14 -15.62 6.90
C TRP A 66 -2.47 -15.18 6.28
N LYS A 67 -3.05 -14.13 6.82
CA LYS A 67 -4.31 -13.58 6.32
C LYS A 67 -4.12 -12.11 5.98
N ILE A 68 -4.61 -11.72 4.80
CA ILE A 68 -4.59 -10.34 4.34
C ILE A 68 -6.00 -9.79 4.43
N PHE A 69 -6.09 -8.62 5.02
CA PHE A 69 -7.37 -7.95 5.25
C PHE A 69 -7.28 -6.49 4.80
N VAL A 70 -8.21 -6.07 3.95
CA VAL A 70 -8.38 -4.67 3.54
C VAL A 70 -9.66 -4.15 4.19
N PRO A 71 -9.58 -3.18 5.14
CA PRO A 71 -10.76 -2.69 5.84
C PRO A 71 -11.72 -1.98 4.88
N ALA A 72 -12.99 -2.38 4.88
CA ALA A 72 -14.00 -1.80 3.99
C ALA A 72 -14.28 -0.31 4.29
N ASN A 73 -14.19 0.07 5.57
CA ASN A 73 -14.45 1.44 6.05
C ASN A 73 -13.23 2.35 5.98
N ALA A 74 -12.07 1.84 5.58
CA ALA A 74 -10.81 2.60 5.54
C ALA A 74 -9.90 2.14 4.40
N THR A 75 -10.45 1.96 3.21
CA THR A 75 -9.67 1.57 2.04
C THR A 75 -8.97 2.80 1.46
N ILE A 76 -7.64 2.83 1.58
CA ILE A 76 -6.81 3.89 1.02
C ILE A 76 -6.05 3.33 -0.19
N GLY A 77 -6.19 4.01 -1.32
CA GLY A 77 -5.47 3.71 -2.54
C GLY A 77 -4.26 4.62 -2.74
N GLY A 78 -3.28 4.13 -3.48
CA GLY A 78 -2.13 4.90 -3.95
C GLY A 78 -1.64 4.34 -5.27
N TYR A 79 -0.92 5.12 -6.03
CA TYR A 79 -0.26 4.68 -7.26
C TYR A 79 1.13 5.29 -7.35
N TYR A 80 1.99 4.58 -8.03
CA TYR A 80 3.34 5.07 -8.34
C TYR A 80 3.33 5.72 -9.72
N ALA A 81 3.97 6.89 -9.81
CA ALA A 81 4.19 7.57 -11.07
C ALA A 81 5.57 7.24 -11.62
N GLN A 82 5.66 7.11 -12.94
CA GLN A 82 6.92 7.02 -13.67
C GLN A 82 7.20 8.36 -14.34
N ALA A 83 8.45 8.74 -14.44
CA ALA A 83 8.87 9.92 -15.17
C ALA A 83 10.25 9.69 -15.79
N VAL A 84 10.41 10.16 -17.03
CA VAL A 84 11.73 10.22 -17.66
C VAL A 84 12.39 11.53 -17.27
N ASN A 85 13.60 11.48 -16.70
CA ASN A 85 14.40 12.69 -16.41
C ASN A 85 14.64 13.45 -17.71
N LYS A 86 14.42 14.78 -17.70
CA LYS A 86 14.64 15.65 -18.88
C LYS A 86 16.08 15.57 -19.41
N ASP A 87 17.05 15.32 -18.54
CA ASP A 87 18.49 15.22 -18.84
C ASP A 87 18.95 13.75 -18.88
N ALA A 88 18.03 12.79 -19.13
CA ALA A 88 18.38 11.38 -19.24
C ALA A 88 19.41 11.15 -20.34
N PRO A 89 20.49 10.39 -20.10
CA PRO A 89 21.51 10.11 -21.12
C PRO A 89 20.99 9.26 -22.28
N HIS A 90 19.93 8.49 -22.06
CA HIS A 90 19.29 7.61 -23.03
C HIS A 90 17.75 7.74 -23.00
N PRO A 91 17.19 8.91 -23.39
CA PRO A 91 15.77 9.20 -23.23
C PRO A 91 14.86 8.27 -24.06
N ALA A 92 15.32 7.82 -25.23
CA ALA A 92 14.55 6.87 -26.05
C ALA A 92 14.41 5.50 -25.38
N SER A 93 15.47 4.99 -24.77
CA SER A 93 15.45 3.73 -24.02
C SER A 93 14.58 3.83 -22.78
N ALA A 94 14.62 4.97 -22.09
CA ALA A 94 13.77 5.22 -20.92
C ALA A 94 12.28 5.22 -21.30
N ARG A 95 11.91 5.86 -22.42
CA ARG A 95 10.53 5.84 -22.93
C ARG A 95 10.08 4.44 -23.35
N LEU A 96 10.95 3.70 -24.04
CA LEU A 96 10.66 2.31 -24.41
C LEU A 96 10.40 1.43 -23.19
N TRP A 97 11.17 1.67 -22.09
CA TRP A 97 10.93 1.02 -20.83
C TRP A 97 9.57 1.40 -20.22
N GLU A 98 9.20 2.68 -20.25
CA GLU A 98 7.86 3.12 -19.78
C GLU A 98 6.74 2.45 -20.60
N GLU A 99 6.86 2.41 -21.94
CA GLU A 99 5.88 1.73 -22.79
C GLU A 99 5.75 0.25 -22.42
N TYR A 100 6.86 -0.43 -22.15
CA TYR A 100 6.84 -1.82 -21.69
C TYR A 100 6.13 -1.97 -20.34
N LEU A 101 6.40 -1.09 -19.37
CA LEU A 101 5.72 -1.13 -18.08
C LEU A 101 4.20 -0.97 -18.20
N TYR A 102 3.73 -0.22 -19.17
CA TYR A 102 2.30 -0.04 -19.46
C TYR A 102 1.74 -1.03 -20.51
N SER A 103 2.54 -1.93 -21.05
CA SER A 103 2.07 -3.00 -21.93
C SER A 103 1.21 -4.02 -21.17
N ASP A 104 0.44 -4.84 -21.88
CA ASP A 104 -0.36 -5.92 -21.25
C ASP A 104 0.55 -6.92 -20.52
N GLU A 105 1.74 -7.18 -21.05
CA GLU A 105 2.74 -8.04 -20.41
C GLU A 105 3.28 -7.42 -19.14
N GLY A 106 3.78 -6.18 -19.17
CA GLY A 106 4.31 -5.47 -18.01
C GLY A 106 3.27 -5.33 -16.90
N GLN A 107 2.03 -5.02 -17.25
CA GLN A 107 0.94 -4.89 -16.27
C GLN A 107 0.57 -6.26 -15.64
N ASN A 108 0.62 -7.36 -16.38
CA ASN A 108 0.44 -8.69 -15.81
C ASN A 108 1.62 -9.12 -14.91
N LEU A 109 2.83 -8.64 -15.14
CA LEU A 109 3.96 -8.88 -14.22
C LEU A 109 3.73 -8.17 -12.87
N TRP A 110 3.24 -6.92 -12.87
CA TRP A 110 2.82 -6.23 -11.65
C TRP A 110 1.73 -7.01 -10.91
N LEU A 111 0.74 -7.50 -11.64
CA LEU A 111 -0.36 -8.29 -11.09
C LEU A 111 0.15 -9.58 -10.43
N LYS A 112 1.05 -10.31 -11.06
CA LYS A 112 1.71 -11.50 -10.50
C LYS A 112 2.55 -11.18 -9.26
N GLY A 113 3.06 -9.95 -9.17
CA GLY A 113 3.72 -9.41 -7.98
C GLY A 113 2.77 -9.04 -6.84
N GLY A 114 1.44 -9.11 -7.07
CA GLY A 114 0.42 -8.76 -6.07
C GLY A 114 -0.06 -7.31 -6.14
N ALA A 115 0.50 -6.50 -7.05
CA ALA A 115 0.08 -5.12 -7.25
C ALA A 115 -1.03 -5.02 -8.29
N ARG A 116 -2.03 -4.17 -8.06
CA ARG A 116 -3.11 -3.94 -9.02
C ARG A 116 -2.62 -3.10 -10.18
N PRO A 117 -2.74 -3.58 -11.44
CA PRO A 117 -2.33 -2.81 -12.61
C PRO A 117 -3.20 -1.56 -12.76
N VAL A 118 -2.61 -0.44 -13.15
CA VAL A 118 -3.37 0.79 -13.47
C VAL A 118 -4.30 0.59 -14.67
N ARG A 119 -4.02 -0.38 -15.55
CA ARG A 119 -4.84 -0.75 -16.70
C ARG A 119 -5.79 -1.92 -16.42
N GLN A 120 -5.96 -2.35 -15.16
CA GLN A 120 -6.72 -3.55 -14.80
C GLN A 120 -8.09 -3.60 -15.48
N ALA A 121 -8.93 -2.58 -15.33
CA ALA A 121 -10.27 -2.54 -15.90
C ALA A 121 -10.29 -2.66 -17.43
N ALA A 122 -9.34 -2.03 -18.11
CA ALA A 122 -9.21 -2.12 -19.57
C ALA A 122 -8.76 -3.52 -20.03
N MET A 123 -7.86 -4.13 -19.26
CA MET A 123 -7.35 -5.48 -19.54
C MET A 123 -8.42 -6.55 -19.25
N GLU A 124 -9.22 -6.40 -18.22
CA GLU A 124 -10.39 -7.26 -17.94
C GLU A 124 -11.39 -7.18 -19.10
N LYS A 125 -11.75 -5.97 -19.52
CA LYS A 125 -12.66 -5.76 -20.65
C LYS A 125 -12.16 -6.36 -21.97
N SER A 126 -10.86 -6.33 -22.22
CA SER A 126 -10.24 -6.86 -23.44
C SER A 126 -9.84 -8.34 -23.35
N GLY A 127 -10.03 -8.99 -22.20
CA GLY A 127 -9.64 -10.39 -21.96
C GLY A 127 -8.13 -10.62 -21.91
N LYS A 128 -7.33 -9.57 -21.66
CA LYS A 128 -5.86 -9.64 -21.66
C LYS A 128 -5.25 -9.71 -20.25
N ILE A 129 -6.08 -9.71 -19.22
CA ILE A 129 -5.63 -9.85 -17.84
C ILE A 129 -5.32 -11.33 -17.53
N ASP A 130 -4.30 -11.57 -16.72
CA ASP A 130 -4.07 -12.87 -16.09
C ASP A 130 -5.15 -13.08 -15.00
N SER A 131 -6.20 -13.81 -15.37
CA SER A 131 -7.37 -14.02 -14.51
C SER A 131 -7.04 -14.78 -13.22
N ALA A 132 -6.05 -15.69 -13.26
CA ALA A 132 -5.61 -16.42 -12.06
C ALA A 132 -4.88 -15.50 -11.08
N ALA A 133 -3.99 -14.66 -11.58
CA ALA A 133 -3.31 -13.68 -10.76
C ALA A 133 -4.27 -12.62 -10.20
N ALA A 134 -5.26 -12.17 -11.00
CA ALA A 134 -6.29 -11.24 -10.55
C ALA A 134 -7.16 -11.84 -9.42
N ALA A 135 -7.56 -13.10 -9.54
CA ALA A 135 -8.35 -13.81 -8.54
C ALA A 135 -7.58 -14.04 -7.21
N ALA A 136 -6.25 -14.06 -7.26
CA ALA A 136 -5.39 -14.22 -6.08
C ALA A 136 -5.21 -12.95 -5.25
N LEU A 137 -5.59 -11.78 -5.79
CA LEU A 137 -5.48 -10.52 -5.05
C LEU A 137 -6.42 -10.47 -3.84
N PRO A 138 -6.03 -9.79 -2.75
CA PRO A 138 -6.90 -9.54 -1.63
C PRO A 138 -8.19 -8.82 -2.09
N LYS A 139 -9.34 -9.26 -1.59
CA LYS A 139 -10.61 -8.64 -1.94
C LYS A 139 -10.73 -7.24 -1.35
N ILE A 140 -11.11 -6.27 -2.18
CA ILE A 140 -11.49 -4.93 -1.76
C ILE A 140 -13.02 -4.86 -1.78
N THR A 141 -13.63 -4.58 -0.63
CA THR A 141 -15.08 -4.44 -0.47
C THR A 141 -15.50 -2.99 -0.23
N GLY A 142 -14.58 -2.14 0.18
CA GLY A 142 -14.80 -0.69 0.33
C GLY A 142 -14.48 0.07 -0.95
N THR A 143 -14.81 1.36 -0.97
CA THR A 143 -14.42 2.28 -2.04
C THR A 143 -13.06 2.87 -1.72
N PRO A 144 -12.03 2.63 -2.54
CA PRO A 144 -10.71 3.21 -2.32
C PRO A 144 -10.74 4.74 -2.39
N GLN A 145 -10.17 5.39 -1.39
CA GLN A 145 -9.95 6.83 -1.36
C GLN A 145 -8.49 7.12 -1.73
N PHE A 146 -8.29 8.11 -2.59
CA PHE A 146 -6.95 8.51 -3.05
C PHE A 146 -6.64 9.90 -2.49
N PRO A 147 -5.77 10.01 -1.47
CA PRO A 147 -5.38 11.31 -0.91
C PRO A 147 -4.70 12.18 -1.96
N THR A 148 -5.08 13.46 -2.01
CA THR A 148 -4.40 14.46 -2.84
C THR A 148 -2.98 14.72 -2.33
N GLN A 149 -2.14 15.38 -3.15
CA GLN A 149 -0.78 15.77 -2.73
C GLN A 149 -0.81 16.67 -1.48
N ASP A 150 -1.76 17.63 -1.42
CA ASP A 150 -1.90 18.52 -0.27
C ASP A 150 -2.29 17.75 1.00
N GLN A 151 -3.20 16.79 0.90
CA GLN A 151 -3.59 15.93 2.02
C GLN A 151 -2.42 15.07 2.51
N GLN A 152 -1.62 14.52 1.59
CA GLN A 152 -0.42 13.75 1.93
C GLN A 152 0.63 14.64 2.61
N THR A 153 0.84 15.87 2.13
CA THR A 153 1.78 16.83 2.72
C THR A 153 1.34 17.20 4.14
N LYS A 154 0.08 17.62 4.33
CA LYS A 154 -0.48 17.93 5.66
C LYS A 154 -0.38 16.76 6.64
N ALA A 155 -0.70 15.56 6.17
CA ALA A 155 -0.57 14.34 6.97
C ALA A 155 0.89 14.08 7.38
N GLY A 156 1.83 14.26 6.45
CA GLY A 156 3.27 14.14 6.70
C GLY A 156 3.76 15.12 7.77
N ASP A 157 3.39 16.40 7.63
CA ASP A 157 3.76 17.45 8.58
C ASP A 157 3.20 17.18 9.99
N TYR A 158 1.92 16.77 10.06
CA TYR A 158 1.31 16.42 11.34
C TYR A 158 2.00 15.23 12.00
N VAL A 159 2.30 14.19 11.24
CA VAL A 159 3.02 13.00 11.72
C VAL A 159 4.43 13.38 12.21
N ALA A 160 5.17 14.16 11.43
CA ALA A 160 6.51 14.61 11.81
C ALA A 160 6.53 15.37 13.15
N ALA A 161 5.50 16.19 13.41
CA ALA A 161 5.40 16.97 14.63
C ALA A 161 4.93 16.17 15.87
N ASN A 162 4.18 15.09 15.68
CA ASN A 162 3.46 14.43 16.78
C ASN A 162 3.86 12.97 17.01
N TRP A 163 4.46 12.29 16.02
CA TRP A 163 4.70 10.85 16.09
C TRP A 163 5.60 10.45 17.26
N SER A 164 6.75 11.10 17.43
CA SER A 164 7.69 10.75 18.47
C SER A 164 7.08 10.85 19.88
N LYS A 165 6.20 11.83 20.11
CA LYS A 165 5.49 11.99 21.38
C LYS A 165 4.43 10.90 21.61
N ALA A 166 3.84 10.40 20.52
CA ALA A 166 2.78 9.40 20.60
C ALA A 166 3.31 8.00 20.91
N VAL A 167 4.53 7.67 20.46
CA VAL A 167 5.08 6.30 20.53
C VAL A 167 6.38 6.18 21.35
N SER A 168 6.82 7.25 22.01
CA SER A 168 7.97 7.22 22.95
C SER A 168 7.69 6.45 24.24
#